data_ac63771cb58091a8f7345e65ce7d61cc
#
_entry.id   ac63771cb58091a8f7345e65ce7d61cc
#
_cell.length_a   1.000
_cell.length_b   1.000
_cell.length_c   1.000
_cell.angle_alpha   90.00
_cell.angle_beta   90.00
_cell.angle_gamma   90.00
#
_symmetry.space_group_name_H-M   'P 1'
#
loop_
_entity.id
_entity.type
_entity.pdbx_description
1 polymer ?
#
loop_
_entity_poly.entity_id
_entity_poly.type
_entity_poly.pdbx_seq_one_letter_code
_entity_poly.pdbx_strand_id
1 'polypeptide(L)'
;MTIVPNVQAVPFDPLKDFAPLTTAIRGILGLAVNPNVPAKNMAEFIAYAKANPKKVHYGTAGIGSPQHMAGLLLNREAGTDIVHIPYKGGAPAANDAMGGHIQAVIATISSTLGQHKSGL
;
A
#
# COMPACT_ATOMS: atom_id res chain seq x y z
N MET A 1 -1.49 12.72 -9.57
CA MET A 1 -1.00 14.10 -9.74
C MET A 1 -1.17 14.96 -8.50
N THR A 2 -2.28 14.91 -7.78
CA THR A 2 -2.55 15.75 -6.59
C THR A 2 -1.76 15.35 -5.33
N ILE A 3 -1.25 14.13 -5.23
CA ILE A 3 -0.48 13.65 -4.07
C ILE A 3 0.98 14.06 -4.15
N VAL A 4 1.60 13.89 -5.32
CA VAL A 4 3.05 14.08 -5.51
C VAL A 4 3.54 15.47 -5.09
N PRO A 5 2.87 16.60 -5.41
CA PRO A 5 3.31 17.93 -4.98
C PRO A 5 3.35 18.13 -3.46
N ASN A 6 2.62 17.29 -2.70
CA ASN A 6 2.60 17.37 -1.23
C ASN A 6 3.71 16.55 -0.56
N VAL A 7 4.42 15.71 -1.30
CA VAL A 7 5.48 14.82 -0.78
C VAL A 7 6.85 15.09 -1.37
N GLN A 8 6.91 15.80 -2.50
CA GLN A 8 8.18 16.22 -3.14
C GLN A 8 7.99 17.48 -3.98
N ALA A 9 9.09 18.22 -4.19
CA ALA A 9 9.07 19.38 -5.07
C ALA A 9 8.83 18.94 -6.53
N VAL A 10 7.89 19.59 -7.20
CA VAL A 10 7.55 19.35 -8.61
C VAL A 10 7.50 20.68 -9.36
N PRO A 11 7.82 20.71 -10.66
CA PRO A 11 7.85 21.94 -11.47
C PRO A 11 6.46 22.32 -12.03
N PHE A 12 5.35 21.92 -11.40
CA PHE A 12 3.98 22.18 -11.85
C PHE A 12 3.02 22.37 -10.68
N ASP A 13 1.94 23.12 -10.91
CA ASP A 13 0.80 23.26 -10.00
C ASP A 13 -0.34 22.36 -10.50
N PRO A 14 -0.78 21.33 -9.74
CA PRO A 14 -1.79 20.38 -10.18
C PRO A 14 -3.19 21.02 -10.37
N LEU A 15 -3.44 22.19 -9.78
CA LEU A 15 -4.73 22.88 -9.89
C LEU A 15 -4.75 23.92 -11.02
N LYS A 16 -3.58 24.43 -11.44
CA LYS A 16 -3.49 25.51 -12.43
C LYS A 16 -2.97 25.04 -13.78
N ASP A 17 -2.03 24.09 -13.79
CA ASP A 17 -1.31 23.70 -15.00
C ASP A 17 -1.99 22.55 -15.78
N PHE A 18 -3.11 21.99 -15.26
CA PHE A 18 -3.84 20.89 -15.89
C PHE A 18 -5.34 21.15 -15.96
N ALA A 19 -5.93 20.84 -17.10
CA ALA A 19 -7.38 20.79 -17.28
C ALA A 19 -7.85 19.33 -17.21
N PRO A 20 -8.56 18.90 -16.14
CA PRO A 20 -9.08 17.54 -16.05
C PRO A 20 -10.22 17.34 -17.06
N LEU A 21 -10.11 16.32 -17.91
CA LEU A 21 -11.12 16.01 -18.92
C LEU A 21 -12.16 15.02 -18.38
N THR A 22 -11.72 13.93 -17.76
CA THR A 22 -12.58 12.88 -17.21
C THR A 22 -11.85 11.95 -16.28
N THR A 23 -12.58 11.15 -15.52
CA THR A 23 -12.05 10.01 -14.76
C THR A 23 -12.05 8.77 -15.67
N ALA A 24 -10.86 8.37 -16.15
CA ALA A 24 -10.74 7.22 -17.03
C ALA A 24 -10.85 5.88 -16.27
N ILE A 25 -10.35 5.82 -15.03
CA ILE A 25 -10.29 4.58 -14.24
C ILE A 25 -10.53 4.91 -12.76
N ARG A 26 -11.26 4.02 -12.07
CA ARG A 26 -11.31 3.95 -10.60
C ARG A 26 -10.67 2.64 -10.16
N GLY A 27 -9.64 2.71 -9.33
CA GLY A 27 -8.99 1.55 -8.74
C GLY A 27 -9.42 1.33 -7.30
N ILE A 28 -9.70 0.08 -6.94
CA ILE A 28 -9.91 -0.32 -5.55
C ILE A 28 -8.59 -0.82 -5.00
N LEU A 29 -8.16 -0.28 -3.86
CA LEU A 29 -6.98 -0.74 -3.15
C LEU A 29 -7.37 -1.86 -2.18
N GLY A 30 -6.50 -2.87 -2.08
CA GLY A 30 -6.60 -3.94 -1.13
C GLY A 30 -5.31 -4.05 -0.32
N LEU A 31 -5.44 -4.52 0.92
CA LEU A 31 -4.33 -4.98 1.73
C LEU A 31 -4.29 -6.52 1.62
N ALA A 32 -3.23 -7.06 1.07
CA ALA A 32 -2.95 -8.48 1.11
C ALA A 32 -1.85 -8.76 2.15
N VAL A 33 -2.02 -9.82 2.92
CA VAL A 33 -1.13 -10.18 4.03
C VAL A 33 -0.55 -11.57 3.75
N ASN A 34 0.75 -11.74 4.03
CA ASN A 34 1.41 -13.03 3.89
C ASN A 34 0.74 -14.09 4.80
N PRO A 35 0.48 -15.31 4.32
CA PRO A 35 -0.18 -16.38 5.09
C PRO A 35 0.52 -16.76 6.40
N ASN A 36 1.82 -16.51 6.51
CA ASN A 36 2.58 -16.77 7.74
C ASN A 36 2.32 -15.74 8.86
N VAL A 37 1.66 -14.62 8.54
CA VAL A 37 1.21 -13.66 9.55
C VAL A 37 -0.05 -14.21 10.22
N PRO A 38 -0.09 -14.32 11.55
CA PRO A 38 -1.22 -14.90 12.27
C PRO A 38 -2.40 -13.90 12.35
N ALA A 39 -2.97 -13.54 11.20
CA ALA A 39 -4.07 -12.61 11.08
C ALA A 39 -5.00 -13.04 9.94
N LYS A 40 -6.25 -13.33 10.25
CA LYS A 40 -7.30 -13.77 9.29
C LYS A 40 -8.24 -12.65 8.88
N ASN A 41 -8.16 -11.51 9.54
CA ASN A 41 -8.96 -10.31 9.27
C ASN A 41 -8.22 -9.06 9.67
N MET A 42 -8.79 -7.89 9.32
CA MET A 42 -8.14 -6.59 9.58
C MET A 42 -7.92 -6.33 11.07
N ALA A 43 -8.85 -6.74 11.94
CA ALA A 43 -8.72 -6.52 13.38
C ALA A 43 -7.53 -7.30 13.97
N GLU A 44 -7.36 -8.54 13.56
CA GLU A 44 -6.21 -9.38 13.95
C GLU A 44 -4.89 -8.83 13.38
N PHE A 45 -4.89 -8.35 12.14
CA PHE A 45 -3.71 -7.72 11.56
C PHE A 45 -3.30 -6.45 12.31
N ILE A 46 -4.26 -5.60 12.68
CA ILE A 46 -4.00 -4.40 13.49
C ILE A 46 -3.46 -4.79 14.87
N ALA A 47 -4.05 -5.80 15.52
CA ALA A 47 -3.57 -6.28 16.82
C ALA A 47 -2.15 -6.83 16.72
N TYR A 48 -1.85 -7.61 15.68
CA TYR A 48 -0.51 -8.12 15.39
C TYR A 48 0.51 -6.99 15.16
N ALA A 49 0.14 -5.98 14.37
CA ALA A 49 1.00 -4.83 14.11
C ALA A 49 1.27 -4.01 15.37
N LYS A 50 0.28 -3.81 16.24
CA LYS A 50 0.46 -3.14 17.54
C LYS A 50 1.36 -3.91 18.50
N ALA A 51 1.29 -5.23 18.49
CA ALA A 51 2.15 -6.09 19.30
C ALA A 51 3.60 -6.14 18.77
N ASN A 52 3.83 -5.77 17.51
CA ASN A 52 5.12 -5.81 16.84
C ASN A 52 5.49 -4.47 16.19
N PRO A 53 5.62 -3.37 16.96
CA PRO A 53 5.90 -2.05 16.39
C PRO A 53 7.22 -2.07 15.62
N LYS A 54 7.24 -1.44 14.43
CA LYS A 54 8.38 -1.36 13.51
C LYS A 54 8.89 -2.70 12.95
N LYS A 55 8.27 -3.83 13.28
CA LYS A 55 8.65 -5.17 12.78
C LYS A 55 7.75 -5.65 11.65
N VAL A 56 6.61 -5.00 11.45
CA VAL A 56 5.70 -5.29 10.34
C VAL A 56 5.99 -4.32 9.22
N HIS A 57 6.14 -4.84 8.01
CA HIS A 57 6.45 -4.06 6.81
C HIS A 57 5.34 -4.22 5.78
N TYR A 58 5.00 -3.12 5.09
CA TYR A 58 4.10 -3.17 3.95
C TYR A 58 4.75 -2.57 2.70
N GLY A 59 4.55 -3.25 1.58
CA GLY A 59 5.03 -2.80 0.27
C GLY A 59 3.98 -1.98 -0.48
N THR A 60 4.45 -1.04 -1.29
CA THR A 60 3.61 -0.27 -2.22
C THR A 60 4.32 -0.04 -3.56
N ALA A 61 3.62 0.53 -4.52
CA ALA A 61 4.18 0.91 -5.81
C ALA A 61 5.15 2.12 -5.77
N GLY A 62 5.43 2.67 -4.59
CA GLY A 62 6.40 3.75 -4.40
C GLY A 62 5.89 4.88 -3.52
N ILE A 63 6.80 5.80 -3.19
CA ILE A 63 6.52 6.99 -2.40
C ILE A 63 5.59 7.92 -3.19
N GLY A 64 4.58 8.51 -2.50
CA GLY A 64 3.60 9.40 -3.12
C GLY A 64 2.49 8.68 -3.91
N SER A 65 2.49 7.34 -3.95
CA SER A 65 1.42 6.56 -4.55
C SER A 65 0.16 6.58 -3.67
N PRO A 66 -1.04 6.36 -4.24
CA PRO A 66 -2.26 6.18 -3.45
C PRO A 66 -2.15 5.06 -2.40
N GLN A 67 -1.40 4.01 -2.71
CA GLN A 67 -1.11 2.89 -1.81
C GLN A 67 -0.29 3.33 -0.60
N HIS A 68 0.69 4.21 -0.81
CA HIS A 68 1.47 4.80 0.29
C HIS A 68 0.58 5.64 1.20
N MET A 69 -0.30 6.48 0.62
CA MET A 69 -1.24 7.28 1.41
C MET A 69 -2.21 6.41 2.20
N ALA A 70 -2.70 5.31 1.62
CA ALA A 70 -3.56 4.36 2.31
C ALA A 70 -2.84 3.71 3.52
N GLY A 71 -1.56 3.36 3.38
CA GLY A 71 -0.77 2.83 4.49
C GLY A 71 -0.51 3.84 5.61
N LEU A 72 -0.22 5.10 5.26
CA LEU A 72 -0.09 6.18 6.25
C LEU A 72 -1.41 6.43 6.99
N LEU A 73 -2.53 6.42 6.27
CA LEU A 73 -3.85 6.56 6.86
C LEU A 73 -4.17 5.38 7.79
N LEU A 74 -3.86 4.14 7.39
CA LEU A 74 -4.01 2.96 8.23
C LEU A 74 -3.23 3.10 9.53
N ASN A 75 -1.95 3.48 9.46
CA ASN A 75 -1.13 3.70 10.64
C ASN A 75 -1.73 4.73 11.59
N ARG A 76 -2.21 5.86 11.03
CA ARG A 76 -2.81 6.94 11.82
C ARG A 76 -4.13 6.52 12.48
N GLU A 77 -5.06 5.95 11.73
CA GLU A 77 -6.40 5.62 12.23
C GLU A 77 -6.38 4.39 13.16
N ALA A 78 -5.53 3.42 12.86
CA ALA A 78 -5.39 2.22 13.71
C ALA A 78 -4.40 2.40 14.87
N GLY A 79 -3.61 3.47 14.91
CA GLY A 79 -2.55 3.67 15.90
C GLY A 79 -1.47 2.59 15.84
N THR A 80 -1.03 2.25 14.62
CA THR A 80 0.03 1.27 14.35
C THR A 80 1.30 1.96 13.84
N ASP A 81 2.43 1.26 13.90
CA ASP A 81 3.72 1.72 13.38
C ASP A 81 4.27 0.68 12.37
N ILE A 82 3.50 0.47 11.30
CA ILE A 82 3.87 -0.43 10.21
C ILE A 82 4.81 0.31 9.27
N VAL A 83 5.95 -0.29 8.96
CA VAL A 83 7.02 0.34 8.17
C VAL A 83 6.71 0.24 6.67
N HIS A 84 6.79 1.35 5.97
CA HIS A 84 6.61 1.39 4.51
C HIS A 84 7.89 1.01 3.76
N ILE A 85 7.77 0.09 2.81
CA ILE A 85 8.81 -0.30 1.86
C ILE A 85 8.37 0.08 0.44
N PRO A 86 9.02 1.07 -0.20
CA PRO A 86 8.67 1.47 -1.56
C PRO A 86 9.29 0.53 -2.61
N TYR A 87 8.47 0.09 -3.57
CA TYR A 87 8.89 -0.71 -4.72
C TYR A 87 8.68 0.06 -6.04
N LYS A 88 9.28 -0.42 -7.12
CA LYS A 88 9.06 0.12 -8.48
C LYS A 88 7.81 -0.51 -9.14
N GLY A 89 6.69 -0.53 -8.43
CA GLY A 89 5.42 -1.09 -8.90
C GLY A 89 4.80 -2.09 -7.91
N GLY A 90 3.55 -2.46 -8.14
CA GLY A 90 2.80 -3.38 -7.27
C GLY A 90 3.25 -4.84 -7.38
N ALA A 91 3.68 -5.27 -8.56
CA ALA A 91 4.07 -6.67 -8.78
C ALA A 91 5.31 -7.10 -7.97
N PRO A 92 6.44 -6.36 -7.95
CA PRO A 92 7.58 -6.72 -7.10
C PRO A 92 7.23 -6.67 -5.60
N ALA A 93 6.40 -5.71 -5.16
CA ALA A 93 5.93 -5.66 -3.77
C ALA A 93 5.11 -6.91 -3.40
N ALA A 94 4.22 -7.36 -4.30
CA ALA A 94 3.42 -8.55 -4.10
C ALA A 94 4.28 -9.82 -4.06
N ASN A 95 5.29 -9.94 -4.93
CA ASN A 95 6.22 -11.07 -4.92
C ASN A 95 6.98 -11.17 -3.59
N ASP A 96 7.47 -10.05 -3.07
CA ASP A 96 8.17 -10.01 -1.78
C ASP A 96 7.23 -10.33 -0.61
N ALA A 97 5.96 -9.92 -0.68
CA ALA A 97 4.96 -10.31 0.30
C ALA A 97 4.67 -11.81 0.24
N MET A 98 4.56 -12.40 -0.96
CA MET A 98 4.42 -13.88 -1.11
C MET A 98 5.64 -14.62 -0.57
N GLY A 99 6.83 -14.14 -0.85
CA GLY A 99 8.09 -14.72 -0.35
C GLY A 99 8.30 -14.57 1.16
N GLY A 100 7.47 -13.79 1.86
CA GLY A 100 7.60 -13.55 3.30
C GLY A 100 8.67 -12.52 3.67
N HIS A 101 9.27 -11.83 2.68
CA HIS A 101 10.25 -10.78 2.94
C HIS A 101 9.62 -9.54 3.57
N ILE A 102 8.34 -9.29 3.26
CA ILE A 102 7.49 -8.30 3.92
C ILE A 102 6.17 -8.96 4.35
N GLN A 103 5.52 -8.42 5.36
CA GLN A 103 4.31 -9.00 5.94
C GLN A 103 3.04 -8.69 5.16
N ALA A 104 3.02 -7.56 4.46
CA ALA A 104 1.83 -7.10 3.74
C ALA A 104 2.17 -6.31 2.48
N VAL A 105 1.20 -6.19 1.58
CA VAL A 105 1.27 -5.30 0.41
C VAL A 105 -0.04 -4.54 0.28
N ILE A 106 0.04 -3.24 0.00
CA ILE A 106 -1.11 -2.44 -0.42
C ILE A 106 -0.99 -2.22 -1.92
N ALA A 107 -1.93 -2.77 -2.66
CA ALA A 107 -1.93 -2.69 -4.12
C ALA A 107 -3.36 -2.63 -4.67
N THR A 108 -3.51 -2.41 -5.97
CA THR A 108 -4.82 -2.53 -6.62
C THR A 108 -5.26 -4.00 -6.63
N ILE A 109 -6.55 -4.25 -6.40
CA ILE A 109 -7.08 -5.63 -6.40
C ILE A 109 -6.73 -6.36 -7.70
N SER A 110 -6.77 -5.68 -8.83
CA SER A 110 -6.40 -6.28 -10.13
C SER A 110 -4.96 -6.79 -10.19
N SER A 111 -4.02 -6.14 -9.49
CA SER A 111 -2.61 -6.56 -9.46
C SER A 111 -2.32 -7.67 -8.44
N THR A 112 -3.19 -7.89 -7.48
CA THR A 112 -3.02 -8.93 -6.43
C THR A 112 -3.91 -10.15 -6.64
N LEU A 113 -4.90 -10.09 -7.54
CA LEU A 113 -5.85 -11.19 -7.75
C LEU A 113 -5.16 -12.46 -8.27
N GLY A 114 -4.12 -12.32 -9.09
CA GLY A 114 -3.32 -13.45 -9.57
C GLY A 114 -2.57 -14.14 -8.44
N GLN A 115 -1.98 -13.35 -7.57
CA GLN A 115 -1.22 -13.83 -6.41
C GLN A 115 -2.14 -14.45 -5.35
N HIS A 116 -3.34 -13.91 -5.16
CA HIS A 116 -4.32 -14.51 -4.24
C HIS A 116 -4.68 -15.95 -4.65
N LYS A 117 -4.81 -16.22 -5.95
CA LYS A 117 -5.00 -17.59 -6.47
C LYS A 117 -3.79 -18.49 -6.25
N SER A 118 -2.62 -17.92 -6.02
CA SER A 118 -1.34 -18.63 -5.79
C SER A 118 -0.94 -18.72 -4.31
N GLY A 119 -1.78 -18.25 -3.37
CA GLY A 119 -1.59 -18.43 -1.94
C GLY A 119 -1.35 -17.19 -1.08
N LEU A 120 -1.61 -15.99 -1.60
CA LEU A 120 -1.68 -14.77 -0.78
C LEU A 120 -3.06 -14.58 -0.19
#